data_a8b446a70b67a4e6bca57df5e5d4ebc3
#
_entry.id   a8b446a70b67a4e6bca57df5e5d4ebc3
#
_cell.length_a   1.000
_cell.length_b   1.000
_cell.length_c   1.000
_cell.angle_alpha   90.00
_cell.angle_beta   90.00
_cell.angle_gamma   90.00
#
_symmetry.space_group_name_H-M   'P 1'
#
loop_
_entity.id
_entity.type
_entity.pdbx_description
1 polymer ?
#
loop_
_entity_poly.entity_id
_entity_poly.type
_entity_poly.pdbx_seq_one_letter_code
_entity_poly.pdbx_strand_id
1 'polypeptide(L)'
;NVGVPLWVATVLNLLIFQMLFAYMWPQIALLDQPLSLTLKNSINCMIAFLPHALAASIVQILFWGVVILCMPLGLLLMLVFGFWFVTEVSCQIVYGDIDRVFHIEENIRKMRDAELEEALKEDYAPDEDDTEE
;
A
#
# COMPACT_ATOMS: atom_id res chain seq x y z
N ASN A 1 2.85 -11.78 39.51
CA ASN A 1 3.51 -10.96 38.49
C ASN A 1 2.62 -10.85 37.24
N VAL A 2 1.62 -9.98 37.27
CA VAL A 2 0.68 -9.71 36.16
C VAL A 2 1.32 -8.82 35.08
N GLY A 3 2.44 -8.17 35.39
CA GLY A 3 3.09 -7.20 34.47
C GLY A 3 3.64 -7.84 33.19
N VAL A 4 4.29 -8.98 33.29
CA VAL A 4 4.93 -9.63 32.11
C VAL A 4 3.90 -10.07 31.05
N PRO A 5 2.81 -10.78 31.38
CA PRO A 5 1.82 -11.16 30.38
C PRO A 5 1.10 -9.97 29.76
N LEU A 6 0.90 -8.88 30.51
CA LEU A 6 0.30 -7.67 29.97
C LEU A 6 1.22 -6.98 28.94
N TRP A 7 2.52 -6.91 29.22
CA TRP A 7 3.52 -6.38 28.29
C TRP A 7 3.59 -7.19 27.00
N VAL A 8 3.62 -8.53 27.12
CA VAL A 8 3.62 -9.42 25.94
C VAL A 8 2.36 -9.25 25.11
N ALA A 9 1.20 -9.17 25.74
CA ALA A 9 -0.06 -8.94 25.04
C ALA A 9 -0.09 -7.60 24.31
N THR A 10 0.45 -6.53 24.91
CA THR A 10 0.52 -5.21 24.31
C THR A 10 1.44 -5.20 23.10
N VAL A 11 2.63 -5.83 23.19
CA VAL A 11 3.58 -5.90 22.07
C VAL A 11 3.00 -6.72 20.91
N LEU A 12 2.35 -7.85 21.19
CA LEU A 12 1.67 -8.66 20.17
C LEU A 12 0.55 -7.88 19.48
N ASN A 13 -0.25 -7.14 20.24
CA ASN A 13 -1.33 -6.33 19.69
C ASN A 13 -0.78 -5.23 18.76
N LEU A 14 0.26 -4.51 19.20
CA LEU A 14 0.96 -3.52 18.38
C LEU A 14 1.50 -4.12 17.08
N LEU A 15 2.11 -5.29 17.14
CA LEU A 15 2.65 -5.98 15.97
C LEU A 15 1.54 -6.34 14.97
N ILE A 16 0.42 -6.88 15.45
CA ILE A 16 -0.73 -7.21 14.60
C ILE A 16 -1.29 -5.95 13.92
N PHE A 17 -1.46 -4.86 14.68
CA PHE A 17 -1.91 -3.59 14.12
C PHE A 17 -0.95 -3.06 13.04
N GLN A 18 0.35 -3.15 13.29
CA GLN A 18 1.37 -2.70 12.36
C GLN A 18 1.32 -3.49 11.04
N MET A 19 1.17 -4.81 11.13
CA MET A 19 1.00 -5.68 9.97
C MET A 19 -0.27 -5.35 9.18
N LEU A 20 -1.38 -5.11 9.88
CA LEU A 20 -2.64 -4.74 9.27
C LEU A 20 -2.55 -3.41 8.52
N PHE A 21 -1.94 -2.39 9.14
CA PHE A 21 -1.73 -1.09 8.51
C PHE A 21 -0.86 -1.15 7.26
N ALA A 22 0.16 -2.02 7.24
CA ALA A 22 1.02 -2.20 6.06
C ALA A 22 0.23 -2.62 4.81
N TYR A 23 -0.82 -3.42 4.95
CA TYR A 23 -1.70 -3.79 3.84
C TYR A 23 -2.85 -2.81 3.61
N MET A 24 -3.34 -2.14 4.65
CA MET A 24 -4.49 -1.26 4.55
C MET A 24 -4.19 0.01 3.75
N TRP A 25 -3.03 0.64 3.98
CA TRP A 25 -2.64 1.87 3.30
C TRP A 25 -2.56 1.75 1.78
N PRO A 26 -1.82 0.78 1.20
CA PRO A 26 -1.77 0.65 -0.25
C PRO A 26 -3.13 0.27 -0.85
N GLN A 27 -3.96 -0.50 -0.15
CA GLN A 27 -5.30 -0.83 -0.63
C GLN A 27 -6.23 0.40 -0.68
N ILE A 28 -6.16 1.29 0.30
CA ILE A 28 -6.92 2.55 0.28
C ILE A 28 -6.46 3.45 -0.88
N ALA A 29 -5.16 3.47 -1.18
CA ALA A 29 -4.60 4.31 -2.23
C ALA A 29 -4.86 3.77 -3.64
N LEU A 30 -4.90 2.45 -3.81
CA LEU A 30 -4.96 1.79 -5.12
C LEU A 30 -6.36 1.30 -5.50
N LEU A 31 -7.22 1.04 -4.51
CA LEU A 31 -8.52 0.43 -4.71
C LEU A 31 -9.63 1.35 -4.19
N ASP A 32 -10.56 1.71 -5.07
CA ASP A 32 -11.76 2.47 -4.70
C ASP A 32 -12.79 1.53 -4.06
N GLN A 33 -12.56 1.19 -2.78
CA GLN A 33 -13.37 0.24 -2.03
C GLN A 33 -13.89 0.86 -0.73
N PRO A 34 -15.09 0.43 -0.24
CA PRO A 34 -15.54 0.83 1.09
C PRO A 34 -14.60 0.29 2.18
N LEU A 35 -14.37 1.08 3.23
CA LEU A 35 -13.45 0.77 4.33
C LEU A 35 -13.66 -0.62 4.95
N SER A 36 -14.91 -1.08 5.04
CA SER A 36 -15.23 -2.40 5.58
C SER A 36 -14.67 -3.54 4.72
N LEU A 37 -14.70 -3.37 3.40
CA LEU A 37 -14.15 -4.35 2.45
C LEU A 37 -12.62 -4.29 2.46
N THR A 38 -12.05 -3.10 2.49
CA THR A 38 -10.60 -2.88 2.60
C THR A 38 -10.04 -3.55 3.85
N LEU A 39 -10.70 -3.38 5.00
CA LEU A 39 -10.28 -4.02 6.25
C LEU A 39 -10.32 -5.56 6.16
N LYS A 40 -11.40 -6.11 5.61
CA LYS A 40 -11.55 -7.55 5.42
C LYS A 40 -10.48 -8.12 4.48
N ASN A 41 -10.23 -7.43 3.38
CA ASN A 41 -9.21 -7.82 2.41
C ASN A 41 -7.80 -7.70 3.00
N SER A 42 -7.52 -6.66 3.78
CA SER A 42 -6.23 -6.48 4.46
C SER A 42 -5.95 -7.60 5.47
N ILE A 43 -6.97 -8.03 6.22
CA ILE A 43 -6.84 -9.17 7.13
C ILE A 43 -6.55 -10.46 6.35
N ASN A 44 -7.26 -10.69 5.26
CA ASN A 44 -7.03 -11.88 4.44
C ASN A 44 -5.64 -11.89 3.81
N CYS A 45 -5.18 -10.76 3.25
CA CYS A 45 -3.83 -10.62 2.70
C CYS A 45 -2.76 -10.79 3.78
N MET A 46 -2.94 -10.19 4.96
CA MET A 46 -2.02 -10.34 6.09
C MET A 46 -1.84 -11.80 6.49
N ILE A 47 -2.93 -12.58 6.54
CA ILE A 47 -2.88 -14.01 6.89
C ILE A 47 -2.25 -14.83 5.75
N ALA A 48 -2.64 -14.55 4.50
CA ALA A 48 -2.15 -15.27 3.32
C ALA A 48 -0.65 -15.06 3.09
N PHE A 49 -0.15 -13.84 3.33
CA PHE A 49 1.22 -13.43 3.07
C PHE A 49 1.95 -13.02 4.36
N LEU A 50 1.78 -13.79 5.41
CA LEU A 50 2.34 -13.54 6.74
C LEU A 50 3.85 -13.19 6.74
N PRO A 51 4.74 -13.87 5.96
CA PRO A 51 6.16 -13.54 5.95
C PRO A 51 6.45 -12.12 5.42
N HIS A 52 5.73 -11.66 4.40
CA HIS A 52 5.89 -10.30 3.88
C HIS A 52 5.33 -9.25 4.85
N ALA A 53 4.20 -9.54 5.49
CA ALA A 53 3.65 -8.73 6.57
C ALA A 53 4.64 -8.54 7.73
N LEU A 54 5.31 -9.61 8.14
CA LEU A 54 6.37 -9.57 9.15
C LEU A 54 7.56 -8.74 8.69
N ALA A 55 8.02 -8.93 7.45
CA ALA A 55 9.13 -8.16 6.89
C ALA A 55 8.83 -6.65 6.88
N ALA A 56 7.66 -6.25 6.41
CA ALA A 56 7.21 -4.86 6.44
C ALA A 56 7.15 -4.28 7.86
N SER A 57 6.65 -5.07 8.83
CA SER A 57 6.60 -4.68 10.24
C SER A 57 7.99 -4.50 10.86
N ILE A 58 8.93 -5.39 10.54
CA ILE A 58 10.32 -5.28 11.01
C ILE A 58 10.96 -4.00 10.51
N VAL A 59 10.80 -3.66 9.24
CA VAL A 59 11.31 -2.40 8.66
C VAL A 59 10.77 -1.19 9.42
N GLN A 60 9.48 -1.17 9.70
CA GLN A 60 8.83 -0.10 10.45
C GLN A 60 9.34 -0.01 11.90
N ILE A 61 9.47 -1.14 12.60
CA ILE A 61 9.98 -1.19 13.98
C ILE A 61 11.44 -0.72 14.03
N LEU A 62 12.27 -1.15 13.09
CA LEU A 62 13.68 -0.71 13.00
C LEU A 62 13.77 0.79 12.79
N PHE A 63 12.97 1.36 11.89
CA PHE A 63 12.95 2.80 11.66
C PHE A 63 12.57 3.57 12.93
N TRP A 64 11.48 3.18 13.60
CA TRP A 64 11.08 3.81 14.85
C TRP A 64 12.12 3.65 15.94
N GLY A 65 12.78 2.49 16.01
CA GLY A 65 13.91 2.26 16.91
C GLY A 65 15.06 3.23 16.68
N VAL A 66 15.45 3.45 15.43
CA VAL A 66 16.50 4.41 15.07
C VAL A 66 16.09 5.85 15.43
N VAL A 67 14.85 6.25 15.14
CA VAL A 67 14.32 7.58 15.48
C VAL A 67 14.38 7.84 16.99
N ILE A 68 13.99 6.84 17.80
CA ILE A 68 13.98 6.95 19.27
C ILE A 68 15.42 7.00 19.82
N LEU A 69 16.32 6.12 19.32
CA LEU A 69 17.69 6.03 19.77
C LEU A 69 18.52 7.29 19.45
N CYS A 70 18.22 7.92 18.31
CA CYS A 70 18.94 9.10 17.83
C CYS A 70 18.29 10.43 18.27
N MET A 71 17.46 10.46 19.31
CA MET A 71 16.91 11.71 19.84
C MET A 71 18.02 12.68 20.30
N PRO A 72 18.02 14.01 19.95
CA PRO A 72 17.03 14.78 19.19
C PRO A 72 17.21 14.76 17.66
N LEU A 73 18.30 14.20 17.15
CA LEU A 73 18.60 14.13 15.70
C LEU A 73 17.55 13.33 14.95
N GLY A 74 16.97 12.32 15.61
CA GLY A 74 15.88 11.50 15.08
C GLY A 74 14.63 12.30 14.72
N LEU A 75 14.32 13.36 15.47
CA LEU A 75 13.24 14.29 15.14
C LEU A 75 13.49 15.03 13.83
N LEU A 76 14.71 15.41 13.56
CA LEU A 76 15.13 16.09 12.32
C LEU A 76 15.07 15.11 11.14
N LEU A 77 15.50 13.88 11.35
CA LEU A 77 15.39 12.79 10.38
C LEU A 77 13.94 12.48 10.04
N MET A 78 13.06 12.52 11.03
CA MET A 78 11.62 12.33 10.87
C MET A 78 10.96 13.46 10.07
N LEU A 79 11.47 14.68 10.19
CA LEU A 79 10.99 15.86 9.47
C LEU A 79 11.39 15.82 7.98
N VAL A 80 12.56 15.28 7.66
CA VAL A 80 13.09 15.18 6.28
C VAL A 80 12.60 13.95 5.54
N PHE A 81 12.68 12.78 6.17
CA PHE A 81 12.30 11.51 5.56
C PHE A 81 10.89 11.05 5.95
N GLY A 82 10.38 11.51 7.10
CA GLY A 82 9.03 11.35 7.60
C GLY A 82 8.47 9.93 7.55
N PHE A 83 7.19 9.87 7.71
CA PHE A 83 6.39 8.66 7.50
C PHE A 83 6.44 8.15 6.06
N TRP A 84 6.74 9.06 5.11
CA TRP A 84 6.68 8.74 3.68
C TRP A 84 7.66 7.63 3.30
N PHE A 85 8.94 7.73 3.69
CA PHE A 85 9.95 6.75 3.32
C PHE A 85 9.63 5.35 3.85
N VAL A 86 9.22 5.25 5.12
CA VAL A 86 8.89 3.95 5.74
C VAL A 86 7.62 3.36 5.16
N THR A 87 6.64 4.20 4.87
CA THR A 87 5.40 3.79 4.23
C THR A 87 5.67 3.29 2.82
N GLU A 88 6.50 3.99 2.06
CA GLU A 88 6.90 3.60 0.70
C GLU A 88 7.62 2.25 0.68
N VAL A 89 8.63 2.06 1.54
CA VAL A 89 9.34 0.76 1.63
C VAL A 89 8.40 -0.36 2.04
N SER A 90 7.50 -0.11 3.00
CA SER A 90 6.51 -1.10 3.40
C SER A 90 5.52 -1.42 2.27
N CYS A 91 5.07 -0.41 1.53
CA CYS A 91 4.23 -0.58 0.34
C CYS A 91 4.92 -1.45 -0.72
N GLN A 92 6.19 -1.20 -1.01
CA GLN A 92 6.94 -1.99 -2.00
C GLN A 92 7.02 -3.47 -1.61
N ILE A 93 7.19 -3.77 -0.32
CA ILE A 93 7.23 -5.17 0.17
C ILE A 93 5.89 -5.87 -0.03
N VAL A 94 4.77 -5.20 0.24
CA VAL A 94 3.43 -5.79 0.17
C VAL A 94 2.74 -5.61 -1.18
N TYR A 95 3.26 -4.75 -2.06
CA TYR A 95 2.65 -4.46 -3.36
C TYR A 95 2.50 -5.72 -4.23
N GLY A 96 3.54 -6.54 -4.30
CA GLY A 96 3.52 -7.78 -5.07
C GLY A 96 2.46 -8.78 -4.59
N ASP A 97 2.13 -8.78 -3.30
CA ASP A 97 1.09 -9.64 -2.75
C ASP A 97 -0.32 -9.11 -3.10
N ILE A 98 -0.48 -7.78 -3.05
CA ILE A 98 -1.73 -7.12 -3.42
C ILE A 98 -1.99 -7.28 -4.91
N ASP A 99 -0.97 -7.11 -5.76
CA ASP A 99 -1.10 -7.30 -7.19
C ASP A 99 -1.49 -8.73 -7.57
N ARG A 100 -0.94 -9.75 -6.89
CA ARG A 100 -1.32 -11.16 -7.07
C ARG A 100 -2.79 -11.45 -6.76
N VAL A 101 -3.37 -10.73 -5.80
CA VAL A 101 -4.76 -10.94 -5.38
C VAL A 101 -5.73 -10.14 -6.25
N PHE A 102 -5.36 -8.92 -6.62
CA PHE A 102 -6.27 -7.96 -7.28
C PHE A 102 -5.97 -7.76 -8.76
N HIS A 103 -4.89 -8.36 -9.28
CA HIS A 103 -4.48 -8.21 -10.69
C HIS A 103 -4.42 -6.74 -11.14
N ILE A 104 -3.83 -5.89 -10.29
CA ILE A 104 -3.83 -4.44 -10.46
C ILE A 104 -3.10 -4.06 -11.76
N GLU A 105 -1.92 -4.62 -12.00
CA GLU A 105 -1.12 -4.33 -13.20
C GLU A 105 -1.85 -4.74 -14.48
N GLU A 106 -2.53 -5.88 -14.47
CA GLU A 106 -3.33 -6.34 -15.61
C GLU A 106 -4.52 -5.42 -15.89
N ASN A 107 -5.20 -4.96 -14.83
CA ASN A 107 -6.33 -4.05 -14.96
C ASN A 107 -5.87 -2.66 -15.46
N ILE A 108 -4.76 -2.12 -14.94
CA ILE A 108 -4.18 -0.86 -15.40
C ILE A 108 -3.77 -0.97 -16.88
N ARG A 109 -3.17 -2.08 -17.27
CA ARG A 109 -2.79 -2.32 -18.66
C ARG A 109 -4.02 -2.35 -19.58
N LYS A 110 -5.07 -3.07 -19.21
CA LYS A 110 -6.32 -3.10 -19.97
C LYS A 110 -6.97 -1.73 -20.12
N MET A 111 -6.99 -0.92 -19.05
CA MET A 111 -7.52 0.45 -19.12
C MET A 111 -6.70 1.32 -20.06
N ARG A 112 -5.38 1.27 -19.97
CA ARG A 112 -4.48 2.02 -20.85
C ARG A 112 -4.60 1.60 -22.33
N ASP A 113 -4.72 0.29 -22.58
CA ASP A 113 -4.91 -0.22 -23.94
C ASP A 113 -6.25 0.24 -24.53
N ALA A 114 -7.31 0.30 -23.70
CA ALA A 114 -8.61 0.83 -24.10
C ALA A 114 -8.58 2.35 -24.37
N GLU A 115 -7.91 3.12 -23.52
CA GLU A 115 -7.72 4.57 -23.75
C GLU A 115 -6.93 4.86 -25.03
N LEU A 116 -5.88 4.07 -25.32
CA LEU A 116 -5.11 4.19 -26.56
C LEU A 116 -5.98 3.85 -27.78
N GLU A 117 -6.83 2.85 -27.69
CA GLU A 117 -7.74 2.47 -28.77
C GLU A 117 -8.82 3.54 -29.02
N GLU A 118 -9.32 4.17 -27.96
CA GLU A 118 -10.24 5.31 -28.07
C GLU A 118 -9.56 6.54 -28.72
N ALA A 119 -8.37 6.89 -28.26
CA ALA A 119 -7.60 8.00 -28.81
C ALA A 119 -7.27 7.79 -30.31
N LEU A 120 -6.93 6.54 -30.71
CA LEU A 120 -6.72 6.20 -32.11
C LEU A 120 -8.00 6.28 -32.94
N LYS A 121 -9.16 5.99 -32.38
CA LYS A 121 -10.46 6.13 -33.08
C LYS A 121 -10.85 7.59 -33.29
N GLU A 122 -10.56 8.46 -32.30
CA GLU A 122 -10.79 9.89 -32.43
C GLU A 122 -9.88 10.53 -33.51
N ASP A 123 -8.62 10.10 -33.56
CA ASP A 123 -7.64 10.62 -34.54
C ASP A 123 -7.92 10.14 -35.97
N TYR A 124 -8.62 9.01 -36.12
CA TYR A 124 -9.01 8.40 -37.41
C TYR A 124 -10.49 8.68 -37.79
N ALA A 125 -11.23 9.46 -37.02
CA ALA A 125 -12.57 9.89 -37.43
C ALA A 125 -12.42 10.79 -38.67
N PRO A 126 -12.92 10.37 -39.86
CA PRO A 126 -12.84 11.24 -41.06
C PRO A 126 -13.71 12.45 -40.78
N ASP A 127 -13.14 13.66 -41.07
CA ASP A 127 -13.89 14.90 -41.05
C ASP A 127 -15.10 14.74 -41.99
N GLU A 128 -16.31 14.60 -41.41
CA GLU A 128 -17.57 14.44 -42.15
C GLU A 128 -17.97 15.75 -42.87
N ASP A 129 -17.09 16.73 -42.94
CA ASP A 129 -17.39 18.09 -43.46
C ASP A 129 -17.13 18.24 -44.96
N ASP A 130 -16.65 17.20 -45.69
CA ASP A 130 -16.31 17.32 -47.13
C ASP A 130 -17.39 16.80 -48.11
N THR A 131 -18.65 16.66 -47.68
CA THR A 131 -19.74 16.22 -48.59
C THR A 131 -20.92 17.18 -48.62
N GLU A 132 -20.69 18.52 -48.79
CA GLU A 132 -21.70 19.43 -49.26
C GLU A 132 -21.10 20.34 -50.37
N GLU A 133 -21.03 19.86 -51.62
CA GLU A 133 -21.12 20.67 -52.86
C GLU A 133 -21.94 19.92 -53.93
#